data_dac58232136de1e8b073aed6027b9cf5
#
_entry.id   dac58232136de1e8b073aed6027b9cf5
#
_cell.length_a   1.000
_cell.length_b   1.000
_cell.length_c   1.000
_cell.angle_alpha   90.00
_cell.angle_beta   90.00
_cell.angle_gamma   90.00
#
_symmetry.space_group_name_H-M   'P 1'
#
loop_
_entity.id
_entity.type
_entity.pdbx_description
1 polymer ?
#
loop_
_entity_poly.entity_id
_entity_poly.type
_entity_poly.pdbx_seq_one_letter_code
_entity_poly.pdbx_strand_id
1 'polypeptide(L)'
;MKINNNFLDLEQNYLFSTVGKKQREYQAAHPEADVIKLSIGDVTRPLAPVVIEAMHKAVEEMADEKTFRGYPPETGYEFIIEKILKHDFTDRGIKMDKSEIFLSDGAKSDCGNIGDIFAVDNKIAICDPVYPVYLDTNIMNGRKNNIIIMPCKEENGFMPQLPAAGDQVPDIIYLCFPNNPTGTVASREELKKWVDYANAHHSLILFDAAYEAFITDNSVPKSIYEIEGARSCAIEFRSFSKTAGFTGVRCGYTVVPHDLVFDGTELNALWFRRQSTKFNGVSYVTQRAAEAVYSEEGQKQIQQNLDYYRANAKIIFDGLTQAGFKCYGGIYSPYIWFKVPEGYTSWSFFDELLDKCNVVGTPGSGFGKCGEGFLRLTAFGNKERTIEAVERIKKVYGK
;
A
#
# COMPACT_ATOMS: atom_id res chain seq x y z
N MET A 1 -18.61 -5.36 -31.73
CA MET A 1 -18.18 -5.01 -30.37
C MET A 1 -16.82 -4.31 -30.47
N LYS A 2 -16.61 -3.23 -29.71
CA LYS A 2 -15.29 -2.58 -29.59
C LYS A 2 -14.78 -2.80 -28.17
N ILE A 3 -13.48 -3.07 -28.00
CA ILE A 3 -12.82 -3.21 -26.71
C ILE A 3 -12.37 -1.84 -26.19
N ASN A 4 -12.03 -1.76 -24.91
CA ASN A 4 -11.34 -0.60 -24.34
C ASN A 4 -9.85 -0.66 -24.73
N ASN A 5 -9.46 0.13 -25.72
CA ASN A 5 -8.08 0.12 -26.22
C ASN A 5 -7.05 0.64 -25.20
N ASN A 6 -7.46 1.36 -24.16
CA ASN A 6 -6.54 1.82 -23.12
C ASN A 6 -5.79 0.65 -22.43
N PHE A 7 -6.40 -0.55 -22.41
CA PHE A 7 -5.74 -1.76 -21.88
C PHE A 7 -4.54 -2.22 -22.71
N LEU A 8 -4.49 -1.85 -24.00
CA LEU A 8 -3.36 -2.16 -24.88
C LEU A 8 -2.16 -1.25 -24.62
N ASP A 9 -2.37 -0.17 -23.89
CA ASP A 9 -1.33 0.79 -23.48
C ASP A 9 -0.58 0.38 -22.21
N LEU A 10 -1.06 -0.64 -21.52
CA LEU A 10 -0.38 -1.21 -20.35
C LEU A 10 0.86 -1.99 -20.78
N GLU A 11 1.85 -2.06 -19.91
CA GLU A 11 2.95 -2.99 -20.11
C GLU A 11 2.42 -4.43 -20.17
N GLN A 12 2.97 -5.24 -21.10
CA GLN A 12 2.46 -6.59 -21.37
C GLN A 12 2.46 -7.51 -20.15
N ASN A 13 3.34 -7.27 -19.20
CA ASN A 13 3.48 -8.09 -18.01
C ASN A 13 3.49 -7.25 -16.75
N TYR A 14 2.52 -7.47 -15.88
CA TYR A 14 2.52 -6.91 -14.54
C TYR A 14 3.76 -7.36 -13.75
N LEU A 15 4.49 -6.44 -13.11
CA LEU A 15 5.77 -6.67 -12.41
C LEU A 15 5.81 -7.97 -11.62
N PHE A 16 4.86 -8.15 -10.70
CA PHE A 16 4.86 -9.32 -9.80
C PHE A 16 4.58 -10.64 -10.52
N SER A 17 3.87 -10.60 -11.65
CA SER A 17 3.65 -11.77 -12.51
C SER A 17 4.95 -12.18 -13.20
N THR A 18 5.75 -11.21 -13.64
CA THR A 18 7.06 -11.45 -14.28
C THR A 18 8.06 -12.05 -13.29
N VAL A 19 8.15 -11.49 -12.07
CA VAL A 19 8.98 -12.04 -10.98
C VAL A 19 8.58 -13.48 -10.67
N GLY A 20 7.27 -13.74 -10.51
CA GLY A 20 6.76 -15.08 -10.25
C GLY A 20 7.01 -16.07 -11.39
N LYS A 21 6.95 -15.62 -12.65
CA LYS A 21 7.28 -16.44 -13.83
C LYS A 21 8.76 -16.83 -13.82
N LYS A 22 9.67 -15.87 -13.72
CA LYS A 22 11.13 -16.12 -13.67
C LYS A 22 11.51 -17.06 -12.52
N GLN A 23 10.92 -16.88 -11.34
CA GLN A 23 11.15 -17.79 -10.21
C GLN A 23 10.70 -19.22 -10.51
N ARG A 24 9.51 -19.41 -11.12
CA ARG A 24 9.03 -20.76 -11.49
C ARG A 24 9.90 -21.39 -12.56
N GLU A 25 10.35 -20.64 -13.56
CA GLU A 25 11.25 -21.11 -14.62
C GLU A 25 12.60 -21.56 -14.02
N TYR A 26 13.16 -20.76 -13.10
CA TYR A 26 14.38 -21.12 -12.38
C TYR A 26 14.20 -22.41 -11.56
N GLN A 27 13.12 -22.50 -10.77
CA GLN A 27 12.83 -23.67 -9.94
C GLN A 27 12.60 -24.95 -10.78
N ALA A 28 12.03 -24.80 -11.98
CA ALA A 28 11.86 -25.94 -12.91
C ALA A 28 13.21 -26.41 -13.51
N ALA A 29 14.13 -25.48 -13.76
CA ALA A 29 15.48 -25.78 -14.23
C ALA A 29 16.41 -26.31 -13.13
N HIS A 30 16.15 -25.93 -11.87
CA HIS A 30 16.91 -26.30 -10.68
C HIS A 30 16.00 -26.87 -9.59
N PRO A 31 15.49 -28.10 -9.74
CA PRO A 31 14.53 -28.70 -8.80
C PRO A 31 15.06 -28.82 -7.36
N GLU A 32 16.40 -28.97 -7.22
CA GLU A 32 17.09 -29.05 -5.93
C GLU A 32 17.30 -27.70 -5.25
N ALA A 33 17.11 -26.58 -5.95
CA ALA A 33 17.34 -25.25 -5.41
C ALA A 33 16.30 -24.90 -4.34
N ASP A 34 16.77 -24.60 -3.14
CA ASP A 34 15.95 -24.15 -2.03
C ASP A 34 15.79 -22.62 -2.07
N VAL A 35 14.80 -22.16 -2.84
CA VAL A 35 14.56 -20.75 -3.12
C VAL A 35 13.80 -20.05 -1.99
N ILE A 36 14.37 -18.96 -1.47
CA ILE A 36 13.77 -18.10 -0.45
C ILE A 36 13.12 -16.88 -1.10
N LYS A 37 11.81 -16.71 -0.87
CA LYS A 37 11.01 -15.64 -1.49
C LYS A 37 10.92 -14.43 -0.57
N LEU A 38 11.60 -13.33 -0.92
CA LEU A 38 11.51 -12.04 -0.26
C LEU A 38 11.04 -10.94 -1.23
N SER A 39 10.25 -11.31 -2.26
CA SER A 39 9.81 -10.41 -3.34
C SER A 39 8.40 -9.86 -3.16
N ILE A 40 7.46 -10.66 -2.68
CA ILE A 40 6.03 -10.30 -2.67
C ILE A 40 5.66 -9.71 -1.32
N GLY A 41 4.96 -8.57 -1.36
CA GLY A 41 4.40 -7.93 -0.18
C GLY A 41 3.16 -8.64 0.34
N ASP A 42 3.22 -9.98 0.52
CA ASP A 42 2.17 -10.78 1.11
C ASP A 42 2.56 -11.22 2.52
N VAL A 43 1.62 -11.12 3.45
CA VAL A 43 1.85 -11.51 4.84
C VAL A 43 1.93 -13.03 4.97
N THR A 44 2.75 -13.51 5.92
CA THR A 44 3.00 -14.95 6.13
C THR A 44 2.58 -15.44 7.51
N ARG A 45 2.30 -14.52 8.45
CA ARG A 45 1.78 -14.89 9.76
C ARG A 45 0.29 -15.21 9.67
N PRO A 46 -0.19 -16.22 10.42
CA PRO A 46 -1.63 -16.49 10.55
C PRO A 46 -2.38 -15.26 11.04
N LEU A 47 -3.67 -15.21 10.75
CA LEU A 47 -4.59 -14.25 11.35
C LEU A 47 -4.56 -14.36 12.88
N ALA A 48 -4.77 -13.23 13.55
CA ALA A 48 -4.88 -13.21 15.00
C ALA A 48 -5.99 -14.17 15.49
N PRO A 49 -5.77 -14.95 16.56
CA PRO A 49 -6.77 -15.90 17.06
C PRO A 49 -8.14 -15.28 17.31
N VAL A 50 -8.20 -14.07 17.89
CA VAL A 50 -9.47 -13.37 18.15
C VAL A 50 -10.22 -13.02 16.86
N VAL A 51 -9.50 -12.78 15.76
CA VAL A 51 -10.08 -12.53 14.43
C VAL A 51 -10.73 -13.82 13.88
N ILE A 52 -10.04 -14.95 14.02
CA ILE A 52 -10.58 -16.27 13.64
C ILE A 52 -11.84 -16.61 14.45
N GLU A 53 -11.81 -16.37 15.76
CA GLU A 53 -12.97 -16.59 16.64
C GLU A 53 -14.17 -15.73 16.22
N ALA A 54 -13.93 -14.45 15.91
CA ALA A 54 -14.98 -13.56 15.40
C ALA A 54 -15.56 -14.01 14.06
N MET A 55 -14.72 -14.55 13.16
CA MET A 55 -15.17 -15.13 11.88
C MET A 55 -16.05 -16.36 12.10
N HIS A 56 -15.64 -17.29 12.96
CA HIS A 56 -16.45 -18.48 13.31
C HIS A 56 -17.82 -18.09 13.84
N LYS A 57 -17.85 -17.18 14.83
CA LYS A 57 -19.10 -16.67 15.39
C LYS A 57 -20.00 -16.03 14.33
N ALA A 58 -19.42 -15.21 13.45
CA ALA A 58 -20.17 -14.57 12.37
C ALA A 58 -20.75 -15.59 11.37
N VAL A 59 -20.04 -16.68 11.09
CA VAL A 59 -20.56 -17.80 10.25
C VAL A 59 -21.72 -18.50 10.95
N GLU A 60 -21.64 -18.76 12.26
CA GLU A 60 -22.73 -19.35 13.04
C GLU A 60 -23.96 -18.43 13.06
N GLU A 61 -23.76 -17.13 13.21
CA GLU A 61 -24.85 -16.12 13.13
C GLU A 61 -25.55 -16.13 11.78
N MET A 62 -24.86 -16.44 10.68
CA MET A 62 -25.43 -16.54 9.34
C MET A 62 -26.29 -17.81 9.14
N ALA A 63 -26.15 -18.82 10.00
CA ALA A 63 -26.94 -20.05 9.96
C ALA A 63 -28.30 -19.96 10.71
N ASP A 64 -28.49 -18.92 11.54
CA ASP A 64 -29.72 -18.71 12.31
C ASP A 64 -30.59 -17.64 11.64
N GLU A 65 -31.88 -17.97 11.39
CA GLU A 65 -32.84 -17.05 10.77
C GLU A 65 -32.96 -15.70 11.50
N LYS A 66 -32.78 -15.66 12.82
CA LYS A 66 -32.89 -14.45 13.63
C LYS A 66 -31.68 -13.52 13.49
N THR A 67 -30.52 -14.07 13.17
CA THR A 67 -29.26 -13.33 13.09
C THR A 67 -28.68 -13.26 11.68
N PHE A 68 -29.28 -13.96 10.72
CA PHE A 68 -28.91 -13.92 9.30
C PHE A 68 -28.82 -12.46 8.79
N ARG A 69 -27.79 -12.19 7.98
CA ARG A 69 -27.54 -10.90 7.33
C ARG A 69 -27.55 -11.06 5.82
N GLY A 70 -28.38 -10.26 5.16
CA GLY A 70 -28.36 -10.10 3.71
C GLY A 70 -27.25 -9.17 3.23
N TYR A 71 -27.51 -8.37 2.18
CA TYR A 71 -26.59 -7.34 1.73
C TYR A 71 -26.25 -6.38 2.87
N PRO A 72 -24.96 -6.09 3.10
CA PRO A 72 -24.57 -5.07 4.07
C PRO A 72 -24.91 -3.67 3.56
N PRO A 73 -24.92 -2.65 4.45
CA PRO A 73 -24.93 -1.26 4.02
C PRO A 73 -23.73 -0.98 3.09
N GLU A 74 -23.92 -0.13 2.08
CA GLU A 74 -22.89 0.19 1.07
C GLU A 74 -21.63 0.81 1.66
N THR A 75 -21.76 1.54 2.79
CA THR A 75 -20.64 2.13 3.53
C THR A 75 -20.00 1.16 4.53
N GLY A 76 -20.68 0.06 4.86
CA GLY A 76 -20.31 -0.89 5.91
C GLY A 76 -21.24 -0.82 7.12
N TYR A 77 -21.12 -1.82 8.01
CA TYR A 77 -21.91 -1.84 9.24
C TYR A 77 -21.42 -0.81 10.26
N GLU A 78 -22.33 -0.23 11.02
CA GLU A 78 -22.05 0.79 12.03
C GLU A 78 -21.05 0.29 13.09
N PHE A 79 -21.16 -0.98 13.53
CA PHE A 79 -20.28 -1.55 14.56
C PHE A 79 -18.79 -1.45 14.22
N ILE A 80 -18.39 -1.63 12.95
CA ILE A 80 -16.98 -1.50 12.53
C ILE A 80 -16.61 -0.04 12.23
N ILE A 81 -17.50 0.74 11.63
CA ILE A 81 -17.29 2.17 11.34
C ILE A 81 -17.02 2.94 12.65
N GLU A 82 -17.78 2.66 13.73
CA GLU A 82 -17.55 3.27 15.04
C GLU A 82 -16.17 2.89 15.65
N LYS A 83 -15.72 1.65 15.43
CA LYS A 83 -14.38 1.24 15.86
C LYS A 83 -13.28 1.97 15.10
N ILE A 84 -13.40 2.03 13.77
CA ILE A 84 -12.48 2.80 12.91
C ILE A 84 -12.46 4.27 13.35
N LEU A 85 -13.65 4.89 13.45
CA LEU A 85 -13.78 6.29 13.85
C LEU A 85 -13.10 6.56 15.20
N LYS A 86 -13.33 5.69 16.19
CA LYS A 86 -12.74 5.84 17.51
C LYS A 86 -11.22 5.69 17.47
N HIS A 87 -10.72 4.56 16.98
CA HIS A 87 -9.31 4.16 17.16
C HIS A 87 -8.37 4.83 16.16
N ASP A 88 -8.81 5.02 14.92
CA ASP A 88 -7.95 5.54 13.85
C ASP A 88 -8.01 7.07 13.73
N PHE A 89 -9.07 7.70 14.27
CA PHE A 89 -9.26 9.15 14.18
C PHE A 89 -9.47 9.82 15.53
N THR A 90 -10.56 9.54 16.27
CA THR A 90 -10.90 10.26 17.50
C THR A 90 -9.82 10.14 18.57
N ASP A 91 -9.30 8.93 18.84
CA ASP A 91 -8.24 8.69 19.83
C ASP A 91 -6.92 9.37 19.43
N ARG A 92 -6.78 9.79 18.17
CA ARG A 92 -5.63 10.57 17.64
C ARG A 92 -5.93 12.08 17.55
N GLY A 93 -7.07 12.53 18.06
CA GLY A 93 -7.48 13.93 18.00
C GLY A 93 -7.97 14.41 16.64
N ILE A 94 -8.26 13.51 15.71
CA ILE A 94 -8.75 13.83 14.37
C ILE A 94 -10.28 13.83 14.38
N LYS A 95 -10.87 14.94 13.94
CA LYS A 95 -12.33 15.04 13.78
C LYS A 95 -12.74 14.41 12.44
N MET A 96 -13.60 13.39 12.50
CA MET A 96 -14.13 12.68 11.36
C MET A 96 -15.60 12.30 11.61
N ASP A 97 -16.45 12.30 10.58
CA ASP A 97 -17.82 11.80 10.66
C ASP A 97 -17.88 10.35 10.14
N LYS A 98 -18.78 9.54 10.69
CA LYS A 98 -18.97 8.16 10.28
C LYS A 98 -19.41 8.02 8.82
N SER A 99 -20.12 9.00 8.28
CA SER A 99 -20.56 9.05 6.87
C SER A 99 -19.44 9.35 5.89
N GLU A 100 -18.24 9.69 6.38
CA GLU A 100 -17.03 9.92 5.58
C GLU A 100 -16.17 8.65 5.41
N ILE A 101 -16.56 7.53 6.09
CA ILE A 101 -15.82 6.26 6.10
C ILE A 101 -16.59 5.23 5.25
N PHE A 102 -15.89 4.63 4.28
CA PHE A 102 -16.44 3.65 3.35
C PHE A 102 -15.62 2.36 3.39
N LEU A 103 -16.18 1.29 3.93
CA LEU A 103 -15.53 -0.02 3.91
C LEU A 103 -15.45 -0.58 2.50
N SER A 104 -14.36 -1.30 2.23
CA SER A 104 -14.07 -1.92 0.94
C SER A 104 -13.39 -3.27 1.09
N ASP A 105 -13.18 -3.95 -0.03
CA ASP A 105 -12.43 -5.21 -0.11
C ASP A 105 -10.90 -5.00 -0.15
N GLY A 106 -10.43 -3.80 0.17
CA GLY A 106 -9.02 -3.44 0.33
C GLY A 106 -8.58 -2.24 -0.48
N ALA A 107 -7.56 -1.55 0.00
CA ALA A 107 -7.03 -0.32 -0.59
C ALA A 107 -6.67 -0.45 -2.09
N LYS A 108 -6.25 -1.63 -2.56
CA LYS A 108 -5.97 -1.85 -3.99
C LYS A 108 -7.18 -1.60 -4.86
N SER A 109 -8.35 -2.12 -4.46
CA SER A 109 -9.62 -1.90 -5.17
C SER A 109 -10.03 -0.44 -5.10
N ASP A 110 -9.86 0.20 -3.94
CA ASP A 110 -10.19 1.61 -3.77
C ASP A 110 -9.33 2.51 -4.65
N CYS A 111 -8.00 2.32 -4.63
CA CYS A 111 -7.07 3.05 -5.50
C CYS A 111 -7.38 2.86 -6.99
N GLY A 112 -7.83 1.67 -7.39
CA GLY A 112 -8.23 1.38 -8.77
C GLY A 112 -9.56 1.99 -9.15
N ASN A 113 -10.50 2.01 -8.22
CA ASN A 113 -11.90 2.37 -8.45
C ASN A 113 -12.16 3.87 -8.29
N ILE A 114 -11.36 4.59 -7.49
CA ILE A 114 -11.55 6.01 -7.24
C ILE A 114 -11.52 6.84 -8.52
N GLY A 115 -10.78 6.37 -9.51
CA GLY A 115 -10.71 7.00 -10.83
C GLY A 115 -12.02 7.06 -11.60
N ASP A 116 -13.04 6.28 -11.20
CA ASP A 116 -14.38 6.29 -11.80
C ASP A 116 -15.12 7.61 -11.60
N ILE A 117 -14.81 8.36 -10.52
CA ILE A 117 -15.47 9.63 -10.22
C ILE A 117 -14.76 10.86 -10.79
N PHE A 118 -13.66 10.68 -11.52
CA PHE A 118 -12.87 11.78 -12.07
C PHE A 118 -12.93 11.82 -13.60
N ALA A 119 -12.95 13.01 -14.18
CA ALA A 119 -12.87 13.21 -15.61
C ALA A 119 -11.54 12.69 -16.20
N VAL A 120 -11.56 12.33 -17.48
CA VAL A 120 -10.41 11.72 -18.16
C VAL A 120 -9.29 12.70 -18.47
N ASP A 121 -9.58 14.00 -18.53
CA ASP A 121 -8.66 15.09 -18.84
C ASP A 121 -7.88 15.61 -17.62
N ASN A 122 -8.22 15.14 -16.39
CA ASN A 122 -7.45 15.46 -15.20
C ASN A 122 -5.97 15.04 -15.35
N LYS A 123 -5.09 15.90 -14.90
CA LYS A 123 -3.65 15.68 -14.82
C LYS A 123 -3.29 14.97 -13.52
N ILE A 124 -2.61 13.86 -13.62
CA ILE A 124 -2.34 12.96 -12.52
C ILE A 124 -0.86 12.95 -12.18
N ALA A 125 -0.47 13.45 -11.00
CA ALA A 125 0.90 13.36 -10.51
C ALA A 125 1.12 12.03 -9.77
N ILE A 126 2.14 11.28 -10.19
CA ILE A 126 2.50 9.96 -9.65
C ILE A 126 4.00 9.93 -9.36
N CYS A 127 4.38 9.46 -8.17
CA CYS A 127 5.78 9.23 -7.80
C CYS A 127 6.42 8.13 -8.69
N ASP A 128 7.71 8.23 -8.90
CA ASP A 128 8.53 7.20 -9.55
C ASP A 128 9.84 7.03 -8.75
N PRO A 129 10.13 5.89 -8.12
CA PRO A 129 9.37 4.63 -8.14
C PRO A 129 8.16 4.64 -7.20
N VAL A 130 7.14 3.87 -7.54
CA VAL A 130 5.92 3.72 -6.73
C VAL A 130 5.18 2.42 -7.05
N TYR A 131 4.17 2.11 -6.25
CA TYR A 131 3.28 0.97 -6.49
C TYR A 131 2.56 1.10 -7.85
N PRO A 132 2.71 0.12 -8.77
CA PRO A 132 2.28 0.27 -10.17
C PRO A 132 0.79 0.52 -10.38
N VAL A 133 -0.05 0.17 -9.40
CA VAL A 133 -1.51 0.28 -9.50
C VAL A 133 -1.97 1.71 -9.81
N TYR A 134 -1.32 2.73 -9.29
CA TYR A 134 -1.71 4.12 -9.55
C TYR A 134 -1.53 4.50 -11.02
N LEU A 135 -0.41 4.06 -11.63
CA LEU A 135 -0.14 4.28 -13.04
C LEU A 135 -1.11 3.47 -13.91
N ASP A 136 -1.19 2.16 -13.68
CA ASP A 136 -1.95 1.23 -14.51
C ASP A 136 -3.44 1.58 -14.53
N THR A 137 -4.03 1.91 -13.38
CA THR A 137 -5.47 2.24 -13.31
C THR A 137 -5.79 3.55 -13.99
N ASN A 138 -4.90 4.55 -13.97
CA ASN A 138 -5.08 5.78 -14.72
C ASN A 138 -4.92 5.57 -16.25
N ILE A 139 -4.02 4.68 -16.67
CA ILE A 139 -3.93 4.26 -18.08
C ILE A 139 -5.22 3.56 -18.50
N MET A 140 -5.72 2.58 -17.73
CA MET A 140 -6.99 1.88 -18.00
C MET A 140 -8.17 2.84 -18.17
N ASN A 141 -8.17 3.93 -17.38
CA ASN A 141 -9.19 4.98 -17.40
C ASN A 141 -8.98 6.04 -18.51
N GLY A 142 -7.98 5.86 -19.40
CA GLY A 142 -7.73 6.74 -20.55
C GLY A 142 -6.91 7.99 -20.25
N ARG A 143 -6.23 8.06 -19.08
CA ARG A 143 -5.44 9.24 -18.65
C ARG A 143 -3.95 9.13 -18.97
N LYS A 144 -3.52 8.17 -19.80
CA LYS A 144 -2.09 7.93 -20.11
C LYS A 144 -1.33 9.21 -20.46
N ASN A 145 -1.92 10.08 -21.27
CA ASN A 145 -1.28 11.31 -21.75
C ASN A 145 -1.31 12.46 -20.74
N ASN A 146 -2.00 12.29 -19.63
CA ASN A 146 -2.18 13.29 -18.57
C ASN A 146 -1.37 12.96 -17.32
N ILE A 147 -0.46 11.97 -17.39
CA ILE A 147 0.35 11.55 -16.25
C ILE A 147 1.59 12.43 -16.15
N ILE A 148 1.79 13.01 -14.97
CA ILE A 148 2.96 13.77 -14.55
C ILE A 148 3.78 12.88 -13.62
N ILE A 149 5.00 12.54 -14.02
CA ILE A 149 5.92 11.76 -13.18
C ILE A 149 6.66 12.67 -12.21
N MET A 150 6.61 12.35 -10.93
CA MET A 150 7.38 12.99 -9.86
C MET A 150 8.60 12.11 -9.52
N PRO A 151 9.82 12.45 -9.99
CA PRO A 151 11.01 11.62 -9.74
C PRO A 151 11.38 11.61 -8.25
N CYS A 152 11.42 10.40 -7.67
CA CYS A 152 11.85 10.15 -6.30
C CYS A 152 13.17 9.38 -6.32
N LYS A 153 14.28 10.11 -6.28
CA LYS A 153 15.62 9.55 -6.46
C LYS A 153 16.42 9.52 -5.16
N GLU A 154 17.56 8.86 -5.21
CA GLU A 154 18.48 8.75 -4.08
C GLU A 154 18.90 10.12 -3.53
N GLU A 155 19.20 11.08 -4.43
CA GLU A 155 19.65 12.44 -4.05
C GLU A 155 18.60 13.27 -3.30
N ASN A 156 17.31 12.94 -3.44
CA ASN A 156 16.23 13.60 -2.68
C ASN A 156 15.62 12.70 -1.60
N GLY A 157 16.32 11.62 -1.21
CA GLY A 157 15.86 10.67 -0.19
C GLY A 157 14.60 9.90 -0.61
N PHE A 158 14.36 9.74 -1.90
CA PHE A 158 13.15 9.16 -2.50
C PHE A 158 11.86 9.90 -2.14
N MET A 159 11.96 11.18 -1.78
CA MET A 159 10.82 12.05 -1.49
C MET A 159 10.39 12.80 -2.75
N PRO A 160 9.08 12.80 -3.11
CA PRO A 160 8.59 13.62 -4.20
C PRO A 160 8.78 15.12 -3.89
N GLN A 161 9.09 15.86 -4.93
CA GLN A 161 9.23 17.32 -4.86
C GLN A 161 7.97 18.00 -5.37
N LEU A 162 7.59 19.10 -4.74
CA LEU A 162 6.50 19.95 -5.25
C LEU A 162 6.83 20.46 -6.65
N PRO A 163 5.82 20.61 -7.54
CA PRO A 163 6.03 21.28 -8.83
C PRO A 163 6.64 22.67 -8.64
N ALA A 164 7.64 22.99 -9.46
CA ALA A 164 8.28 24.31 -9.47
C ALA A 164 7.39 25.35 -10.14
N ALA A 165 7.73 26.63 -9.93
CA ALA A 165 7.04 27.73 -10.63
C ALA A 165 7.17 27.58 -12.16
N GLY A 166 6.05 27.49 -12.85
CA GLY A 166 5.98 27.28 -14.30
C GLY A 166 5.80 25.82 -14.73
N ASP A 167 5.90 24.87 -13.81
CA ASP A 167 5.56 23.49 -14.07
C ASP A 167 4.04 23.31 -14.25
N GLN A 168 3.67 22.20 -14.84
CA GLN A 168 2.27 21.82 -14.97
C GLN A 168 1.67 21.50 -13.59
N VAL A 169 0.57 22.18 -13.25
CA VAL A 169 -0.16 21.91 -12.01
C VAL A 169 -0.96 20.61 -12.17
N PRO A 170 -0.78 19.60 -11.29
CA PRO A 170 -1.60 18.40 -11.29
C PRO A 170 -2.98 18.67 -10.66
N ASP A 171 -4.02 18.05 -11.22
CA ASP A 171 -5.36 18.06 -10.63
C ASP A 171 -5.48 17.01 -9.51
N ILE A 172 -4.80 15.86 -9.67
CA ILE A 172 -4.79 14.75 -8.71
C ILE A 172 -3.34 14.34 -8.42
N ILE A 173 -3.03 14.14 -7.14
CA ILE A 173 -1.68 13.83 -6.65
C ILE A 173 -1.74 12.53 -5.84
N TYR A 174 -1.07 11.47 -6.30
CA TYR A 174 -0.92 10.24 -5.52
C TYR A 174 0.28 10.34 -4.61
N LEU A 175 0.05 10.18 -3.31
CA LEU A 175 1.09 10.06 -2.27
C LEU A 175 0.90 8.77 -1.50
N CYS A 176 1.98 8.01 -1.30
CA CYS A 176 1.96 6.77 -0.52
C CYS A 176 3.02 6.86 0.58
N PHE A 177 2.59 6.90 1.83
CA PHE A 177 3.49 6.91 3.00
C PHE A 177 2.96 6.07 4.15
N PRO A 178 3.78 5.13 4.67
CA PRO A 178 5.10 4.72 4.19
C PRO A 178 5.08 4.20 2.76
N ASN A 179 6.09 4.57 1.95
CA ASN A 179 6.11 4.28 0.51
C ASN A 179 6.40 2.81 0.20
N ASN A 180 5.73 2.28 -0.80
CA ASN A 180 6.09 1.07 -1.51
C ASN A 180 6.60 1.47 -2.91
N PRO A 181 7.91 1.29 -3.25
CA PRO A 181 8.83 0.29 -2.70
C PRO A 181 9.88 0.81 -1.70
N THR A 182 10.08 2.11 -1.56
CA THR A 182 11.29 2.68 -0.95
C THR A 182 11.30 2.65 0.58
N GLY A 183 10.11 2.50 1.21
CA GLY A 183 9.96 2.60 2.65
C GLY A 183 10.07 4.02 3.22
N THR A 184 10.14 5.03 2.36
CA THR A 184 10.19 6.44 2.77
C THR A 184 8.91 6.85 3.49
N VAL A 185 9.05 7.68 4.52
CA VAL A 185 7.95 8.33 5.24
C VAL A 185 8.08 9.85 5.12
N ALA A 186 6.95 10.55 5.18
CA ALA A 186 6.93 12.00 5.17
C ALA A 186 6.79 12.55 6.59
N SER A 187 7.52 13.60 6.91
CA SER A 187 7.36 14.39 8.14
C SER A 187 6.06 15.23 8.09
N ARG A 188 5.65 15.78 9.25
CA ARG A 188 4.52 16.71 9.31
C ARG A 188 4.71 17.93 8.40
N GLU A 189 5.94 18.46 8.37
CA GLU A 189 6.27 19.62 7.55
C GLU A 189 6.22 19.29 6.05
N GLU A 190 6.67 18.11 5.65
CA GLU A 190 6.59 17.67 4.26
C GLU A 190 5.15 17.47 3.81
N LEU A 191 4.32 16.79 4.62
CA LEU A 191 2.89 16.64 4.32
C LEU A 191 2.17 17.99 4.33
N LYS A 192 2.51 18.89 5.24
CA LYS A 192 1.93 20.24 5.28
C LYS A 192 2.19 21.02 3.99
N LYS A 193 3.38 20.94 3.43
CA LYS A 193 3.70 21.57 2.14
C LYS A 193 2.80 21.02 1.02
N TRP A 194 2.56 19.72 0.99
CA TRP A 194 1.67 19.08 0.01
C TRP A 194 0.21 19.49 0.19
N VAL A 195 -0.27 19.55 1.44
CA VAL A 195 -1.64 20.01 1.76
C VAL A 195 -1.81 21.49 1.40
N ASP A 196 -0.84 22.35 1.71
CA ASP A 196 -0.90 23.77 1.35
C ASP A 196 -0.86 23.96 -0.17
N TYR A 197 -0.01 23.22 -0.86
CA TYR A 197 0.05 23.22 -2.31
C TYR A 197 -1.30 22.82 -2.93
N ALA A 198 -1.87 21.70 -2.47
CA ALA A 198 -3.13 21.18 -3.00
C ALA A 198 -4.28 22.17 -2.78
N ASN A 199 -4.39 22.78 -1.59
CA ASN A 199 -5.39 23.81 -1.31
C ASN A 199 -5.19 25.07 -2.16
N ALA A 200 -3.95 25.53 -2.36
CA ALA A 200 -3.65 26.71 -3.15
C ALA A 200 -3.95 26.54 -4.64
N HIS A 201 -3.85 25.32 -5.15
CA HIS A 201 -4.02 25.02 -6.57
C HIS A 201 -5.32 24.25 -6.89
N HIS A 202 -6.20 24.06 -5.91
CA HIS A 202 -7.42 23.24 -6.06
C HIS A 202 -7.13 21.81 -6.56
N SER A 203 -6.02 21.21 -6.12
CA SER A 203 -5.64 19.85 -6.42
C SER A 203 -6.19 18.88 -5.36
N LEU A 204 -6.39 17.62 -5.73
CA LEU A 204 -6.81 16.55 -4.82
C LEU A 204 -5.62 15.63 -4.50
N ILE A 205 -5.37 15.37 -3.24
CA ILE A 205 -4.40 14.35 -2.79
C ILE A 205 -5.14 13.01 -2.61
N LEU A 206 -4.65 11.96 -3.24
CA LEU A 206 -5.01 10.58 -2.98
C LEU A 206 -3.90 9.95 -2.13
N PHE A 207 -4.15 9.85 -0.83
CA PHE A 207 -3.16 9.44 0.16
C PHE A 207 -3.31 7.97 0.53
N ASP A 208 -2.35 7.13 0.14
CA ASP A 208 -2.32 5.71 0.48
C ASP A 208 -1.52 5.48 1.77
N ALA A 209 -2.23 5.12 2.85
CA ALA A 209 -1.70 4.84 4.17
C ALA A 209 -1.70 3.32 4.51
N ALA A 210 -1.60 2.45 3.52
CA ALA A 210 -1.71 0.99 3.72
C ALA A 210 -0.63 0.40 4.65
N TYR A 211 0.44 1.12 4.94
CA TYR A 211 1.54 0.67 5.81
C TYR A 211 1.66 1.47 7.11
N GLU A 212 0.68 2.31 7.46
CA GLU A 212 0.70 3.20 8.62
C GLU A 212 0.95 2.46 9.96
N ALA A 213 0.47 1.22 10.07
CA ALA A 213 0.64 0.38 11.27
C ALA A 213 2.12 0.05 11.58
N PHE A 214 3.02 0.19 10.62
CA PHE A 214 4.46 0.03 10.83
C PHE A 214 5.13 1.24 11.46
N ILE A 215 4.48 2.41 11.44
CA ILE A 215 4.99 3.64 12.06
C ILE A 215 4.88 3.50 13.59
N THR A 216 6.04 3.56 14.27
CA THR A 216 6.13 3.47 15.73
C THR A 216 6.44 4.80 16.39
N ASP A 217 6.92 5.79 15.64
CA ASP A 217 7.26 7.12 16.12
C ASP A 217 6.06 8.05 15.95
N ASN A 218 5.59 8.64 17.06
CA ASN A 218 4.46 9.56 17.07
C ASN A 218 4.76 10.91 16.37
N SER A 219 6.02 11.23 16.07
CA SER A 219 6.39 12.39 15.28
C SER A 219 6.07 12.23 13.79
N VAL A 220 5.97 10.98 13.30
CA VAL A 220 5.62 10.67 11.92
C VAL A 220 4.11 10.51 11.80
N PRO A 221 3.43 11.28 10.95
CA PRO A 221 1.98 11.17 10.76
C PRO A 221 1.56 9.79 10.24
N LYS A 222 0.51 9.23 10.82
CA LYS A 222 -0.13 7.98 10.39
C LYS A 222 -1.34 8.23 9.50
N SER A 223 -1.81 9.48 9.46
CA SER A 223 -2.94 9.93 8.64
C SER A 223 -2.63 11.30 8.06
N ILE A 224 -3.07 11.53 6.83
CA ILE A 224 -2.99 12.87 6.22
C ILE A 224 -3.84 13.87 7.01
N TYR A 225 -4.89 13.41 7.68
CA TYR A 225 -5.80 14.26 8.47
C TYR A 225 -5.22 14.74 9.81
N GLU A 226 -4.01 14.31 10.18
CA GLU A 226 -3.24 14.94 11.24
C GLU A 226 -2.65 16.30 10.80
N ILE A 227 -2.77 16.63 9.51
CA ILE A 227 -2.27 17.88 8.92
C ILE A 227 -3.46 18.83 8.72
N GLU A 228 -3.34 20.03 9.30
CA GLU A 228 -4.35 21.07 9.14
C GLU A 228 -4.57 21.42 7.66
N GLY A 229 -5.84 21.48 7.24
CA GLY A 229 -6.25 21.76 5.86
C GLY A 229 -6.37 20.50 4.97
N ALA A 230 -6.02 19.30 5.46
CA ALA A 230 -6.10 18.10 4.64
C ALA A 230 -7.53 17.67 4.31
N ARG A 231 -8.51 17.97 5.17
CA ARG A 231 -9.92 17.59 4.94
C ARG A 231 -10.53 18.22 3.68
N SER A 232 -10.03 19.39 3.27
CA SER A 232 -10.50 20.10 2.06
C SER A 232 -9.78 19.70 0.78
N CYS A 233 -8.75 18.84 0.84
CA CYS A 233 -7.96 18.49 -0.34
C CYS A 233 -7.46 17.04 -0.38
N ALA A 234 -7.87 16.14 0.54
CA ALA A 234 -7.34 14.78 0.56
C ALA A 234 -8.41 13.70 0.76
N ILE A 235 -8.29 12.60 0.00
CA ILE A 235 -8.92 11.30 0.23
C ILE A 235 -7.85 10.37 0.79
N GLU A 236 -8.16 9.56 1.81
CA GLU A 236 -7.22 8.62 2.42
C GLU A 236 -7.68 7.17 2.20
N PHE A 237 -6.75 6.30 1.78
CA PHE A 237 -6.97 4.86 1.66
C PHE A 237 -6.30 4.11 2.79
N ARG A 238 -7.02 3.20 3.43
CA ARG A 238 -6.57 2.35 4.53
C ARG A 238 -6.73 0.87 4.21
N SER A 239 -5.90 0.03 4.80
CA SER A 239 -5.90 -1.40 4.52
C SER A 239 -5.67 -2.24 5.76
N PHE A 240 -6.52 -3.25 5.99
CA PHE A 240 -6.27 -4.29 6.96
C PHE A 240 -5.28 -5.36 6.45
N SER A 241 -4.94 -5.33 5.15
CA SER A 241 -4.05 -6.34 4.54
C SER A 241 -2.70 -6.45 5.25
N LYS A 242 -2.08 -5.30 5.58
CA LYS A 242 -0.74 -5.29 6.20
C LYS A 242 -0.80 -5.09 7.71
N THR A 243 -1.84 -4.40 8.19
CA THR A 243 -2.08 -4.18 9.61
C THR A 243 -2.47 -5.47 10.33
N ALA A 244 -3.46 -6.20 9.79
CA ALA A 244 -4.08 -7.35 10.46
C ALA A 244 -3.95 -8.68 9.70
N GLY A 245 -3.17 -8.73 8.61
CA GLY A 245 -2.97 -9.95 7.83
C GLY A 245 -4.11 -10.28 6.85
N PHE A 246 -4.96 -9.32 6.51
CA PHE A 246 -6.17 -9.56 5.69
C PHE A 246 -5.90 -9.64 4.18
N THR A 247 -4.72 -10.06 3.77
CA THR A 247 -4.41 -10.22 2.33
C THR A 247 -5.32 -11.23 1.62
N GLY A 248 -5.76 -12.27 2.32
CA GLY A 248 -6.72 -13.27 1.82
C GLY A 248 -8.17 -13.01 2.25
N VAL A 249 -8.42 -12.29 3.35
CA VAL A 249 -9.75 -11.97 3.88
C VAL A 249 -10.39 -10.82 3.12
N ARG A 250 -9.59 -9.84 2.69
CA ARG A 250 -9.98 -8.65 1.91
C ARG A 250 -10.81 -7.66 2.70
N CYS A 251 -10.16 -6.70 3.33
CA CYS A 251 -10.80 -5.55 3.96
C CYS A 251 -9.88 -4.31 3.91
N GLY A 252 -10.49 -3.17 3.71
CA GLY A 252 -9.91 -1.84 3.78
C GLY A 252 -11.01 -0.81 3.95
N TYR A 253 -10.66 0.45 3.90
CA TYR A 253 -11.63 1.53 3.85
C TYR A 253 -11.04 2.78 3.21
N THR A 254 -11.91 3.59 2.64
CA THR A 254 -11.62 4.91 2.09
C THR A 254 -12.28 5.98 2.96
N VAL A 255 -11.56 7.06 3.21
CA VAL A 255 -12.10 8.24 3.89
C VAL A 255 -12.27 9.37 2.88
N VAL A 256 -13.50 9.84 2.73
CA VAL A 256 -13.85 10.93 1.80
C VAL A 256 -14.59 12.02 2.59
N PRO A 257 -13.90 13.04 3.08
CA PRO A 257 -14.54 14.12 3.84
C PRO A 257 -15.62 14.88 3.05
N HIS A 258 -16.66 15.32 3.75
CA HIS A 258 -17.68 16.20 3.16
C HIS A 258 -17.13 17.58 2.76
N ASP A 259 -15.99 17.97 3.33
CA ASP A 259 -15.30 19.22 2.98
C ASP A 259 -14.68 19.19 1.56
N LEU A 260 -14.62 18.01 0.91
CA LEU A 260 -14.11 17.85 -0.45
C LEU A 260 -15.17 18.25 -1.48
N VAL A 261 -15.16 19.53 -1.85
CA VAL A 261 -16.08 20.11 -2.84
C VAL A 261 -15.29 20.61 -4.03
N PHE A 262 -15.52 20.02 -5.20
CA PHE A 262 -14.93 20.42 -6.47
C PHE A 262 -16.05 20.73 -7.48
N ASP A 263 -15.96 21.87 -8.16
CA ASP A 263 -16.98 22.35 -9.11
C ASP A 263 -18.42 22.37 -8.52
N GLY A 264 -18.50 22.70 -7.21
CA GLY A 264 -19.78 22.72 -6.49
C GLY A 264 -20.38 21.35 -6.16
N THR A 265 -19.61 20.27 -6.33
CA THR A 265 -20.05 18.90 -6.08
C THR A 265 -19.19 18.26 -4.96
N GLU A 266 -19.84 17.64 -3.97
CA GLU A 266 -19.17 16.86 -2.94
C GLU A 266 -18.66 15.54 -3.51
N LEU A 267 -17.34 15.26 -3.37
CA LEU A 267 -16.76 13.99 -3.78
C LEU A 267 -17.29 12.80 -2.96
N ASN A 268 -17.66 13.04 -1.70
CA ASN A 268 -18.30 12.03 -0.85
C ASN A 268 -19.57 11.48 -1.50
N ALA A 269 -20.45 12.34 -2.01
CA ALA A 269 -21.68 11.94 -2.69
C ALA A 269 -21.42 11.15 -3.98
N LEU A 270 -20.39 11.53 -4.75
CA LEU A 270 -19.98 10.78 -5.95
C LEU A 270 -19.42 9.40 -5.60
N TRP A 271 -18.59 9.32 -4.56
CA TRP A 271 -18.02 8.04 -4.11
C TRP A 271 -19.11 7.13 -3.54
N PHE A 272 -20.02 7.65 -2.72
CA PHE A 272 -21.17 6.90 -2.24
C PHE A 272 -22.01 6.34 -3.40
N ARG A 273 -22.32 7.18 -4.41
CA ARG A 273 -23.07 6.75 -5.60
C ARG A 273 -22.34 5.67 -6.38
N ARG A 274 -21.00 5.77 -6.52
CA ARG A 274 -20.19 4.76 -7.17
C ARG A 274 -20.26 3.44 -6.40
N GLN A 275 -20.06 3.46 -5.07
CA GLN A 275 -20.11 2.27 -4.21
C GLN A 275 -21.49 1.61 -4.26
N SER A 276 -22.56 2.36 -4.16
CA SER A 276 -23.93 1.84 -4.26
C SER A 276 -24.25 1.23 -5.63
N THR A 277 -23.53 1.62 -6.70
CA THR A 277 -23.80 1.12 -8.06
C THR A 277 -22.93 -0.08 -8.44
N LYS A 278 -21.67 -0.11 -8.02
CA LYS A 278 -20.67 -1.08 -8.48
C LYS A 278 -20.15 -2.01 -7.38
N PHE A 279 -20.59 -1.81 -6.12
CA PHE A 279 -20.09 -2.57 -4.98
C PHE A 279 -21.22 -2.71 -3.94
N ASN A 280 -21.50 -3.93 -3.51
CA ASN A 280 -22.56 -4.23 -2.53
C ASN A 280 -22.04 -4.37 -1.10
N GLY A 281 -20.90 -3.76 -0.80
CA GLY A 281 -20.28 -3.79 0.52
C GLY A 281 -19.47 -5.05 0.80
N VAL A 282 -18.70 -5.00 1.89
CA VAL A 282 -17.86 -6.10 2.39
C VAL A 282 -18.74 -7.14 3.08
N SER A 283 -18.41 -8.43 2.98
CA SER A 283 -19.17 -9.49 3.63
C SER A 283 -19.28 -9.29 5.15
N TYR A 284 -20.41 -9.72 5.72
CA TYR A 284 -20.64 -9.64 7.17
C TYR A 284 -19.52 -10.30 7.98
N VAL A 285 -19.09 -11.50 7.58
CA VAL A 285 -18.03 -12.26 8.23
C VAL A 285 -16.71 -11.47 8.27
N THR A 286 -16.36 -10.84 7.14
CA THR A 286 -15.14 -10.01 7.05
C THR A 286 -15.25 -8.76 7.93
N GLN A 287 -16.40 -8.13 8.00
CA GLN A 287 -16.59 -6.95 8.85
C GLN A 287 -16.54 -7.27 10.34
N ARG A 288 -17.05 -8.43 10.78
CA ARG A 288 -16.87 -8.93 12.16
C ARG A 288 -15.41 -9.27 12.47
N ALA A 289 -14.71 -9.86 11.50
CA ALA A 289 -13.27 -10.07 11.61
C ALA A 289 -12.50 -8.74 11.79
N ALA A 290 -12.85 -7.71 11.01
CA ALA A 290 -12.24 -6.38 11.09
C ALA A 290 -12.58 -5.67 12.42
N GLU A 291 -13.80 -5.82 12.94
CA GLU A 291 -14.19 -5.29 14.25
C GLU A 291 -13.30 -5.87 15.37
N ALA A 292 -13.03 -7.20 15.33
CA ALA A 292 -12.19 -7.87 16.33
C ALA A 292 -10.75 -7.35 16.38
N VAL A 293 -10.25 -6.76 15.27
CA VAL A 293 -8.95 -6.09 15.21
C VAL A 293 -8.84 -4.97 16.25
N TYR A 294 -9.92 -4.26 16.52
CA TYR A 294 -9.96 -3.12 17.43
C TYR A 294 -10.27 -3.50 18.91
N SER A 295 -10.46 -4.77 19.21
CA SER A 295 -10.54 -5.22 20.61
C SER A 295 -9.16 -5.12 21.28
N GLU A 296 -9.10 -5.05 22.61
CA GLU A 296 -7.84 -5.00 23.37
C GLU A 296 -6.95 -6.22 23.03
N GLU A 297 -7.53 -7.42 23.00
CA GLU A 297 -6.79 -8.63 22.63
C GLU A 297 -6.40 -8.63 21.15
N GLY A 298 -7.25 -8.11 20.26
CA GLY A 298 -6.94 -7.94 18.83
C GLY A 298 -5.73 -7.04 18.60
N GLN A 299 -5.72 -5.88 19.22
CA GLN A 299 -4.60 -4.94 19.15
C GLN A 299 -3.30 -5.57 19.64
N LYS A 300 -3.35 -6.31 20.77
CA LYS A 300 -2.18 -7.01 21.33
C LYS A 300 -1.64 -8.10 20.38
N GLN A 301 -2.53 -8.94 19.83
CA GLN A 301 -2.13 -10.02 18.93
C GLN A 301 -1.60 -9.49 17.59
N ILE A 302 -2.19 -8.42 17.08
CA ILE A 302 -1.74 -7.74 15.85
C ILE A 302 -0.39 -7.09 16.07
N GLN A 303 -0.18 -6.43 17.22
CA GLN A 303 1.11 -5.83 17.55
C GLN A 303 2.24 -6.87 17.56
N GLN A 304 1.99 -8.09 18.07
CA GLN A 304 2.95 -9.19 18.02
C GLN A 304 3.33 -9.58 16.58
N ASN A 305 2.37 -9.59 15.65
CA ASN A 305 2.63 -9.87 14.26
C ASN A 305 3.42 -8.73 13.56
N LEU A 306 3.08 -7.48 13.88
CA LEU A 306 3.83 -6.32 13.37
C LEU A 306 5.27 -6.29 13.88
N ASP A 307 5.48 -6.60 15.17
CA ASP A 307 6.82 -6.67 15.78
C ASP A 307 7.67 -7.78 15.17
N TYR A 308 7.04 -8.91 14.84
CA TYR A 308 7.70 -10.00 14.11
C TYR A 308 8.24 -9.53 12.76
N TYR A 309 7.42 -8.80 11.97
CA TYR A 309 7.85 -8.27 10.69
C TYR A 309 8.86 -7.13 10.82
N ARG A 310 8.75 -6.27 11.83
CA ARG A 310 9.78 -5.25 12.12
C ARG A 310 11.13 -5.89 12.46
N ALA A 311 11.12 -6.99 13.23
CA ALA A 311 12.33 -7.73 13.50
C ALA A 311 12.96 -8.33 12.24
N ASN A 312 12.15 -8.87 11.32
CA ASN A 312 12.63 -9.34 10.02
C ASN A 312 13.21 -8.19 9.17
N ALA A 313 12.53 -7.04 9.15
CA ALA A 313 13.03 -5.86 8.41
C ALA A 313 14.40 -5.43 8.94
N LYS A 314 14.58 -5.42 10.26
CA LYS A 314 15.87 -5.12 10.88
C LYS A 314 16.96 -6.14 10.51
N ILE A 315 16.64 -7.44 10.52
CA ILE A 315 17.57 -8.51 10.13
C ILE A 315 18.05 -8.29 8.68
N ILE A 316 17.11 -8.00 7.76
CA ILE A 316 17.47 -7.78 6.35
C ILE A 316 18.31 -6.51 6.21
N PHE A 317 17.86 -5.40 6.81
CA PHE A 317 18.54 -4.10 6.73
C PHE A 317 19.97 -4.18 7.27
N ASP A 318 20.15 -4.69 8.49
CA ASP A 318 21.46 -4.79 9.13
C ASP A 318 22.39 -5.75 8.35
N GLY A 319 21.86 -6.88 7.90
CA GLY A 319 22.65 -7.88 7.19
C GLY A 319 23.11 -7.41 5.81
N LEU A 320 22.24 -6.75 5.03
CA LEU A 320 22.61 -6.14 3.76
C LEU A 320 23.62 -5.00 3.95
N THR A 321 23.45 -4.18 4.98
CA THR A 321 24.40 -3.11 5.31
C THR A 321 25.78 -3.68 5.66
N GLN A 322 25.83 -4.76 6.46
CA GLN A 322 27.07 -5.48 6.78
C GLN A 322 27.71 -6.10 5.54
N ALA A 323 26.91 -6.54 4.57
CA ALA A 323 27.41 -7.04 3.29
C ALA A 323 27.88 -5.91 2.34
N GLY A 324 27.78 -4.65 2.75
CA GLY A 324 28.26 -3.48 2.00
C GLY A 324 27.23 -2.85 1.07
N PHE A 325 25.99 -3.25 1.12
CA PHE A 325 24.91 -2.61 0.35
C PHE A 325 24.45 -1.31 1.01
N LYS A 326 24.08 -0.32 0.19
CA LYS A 326 23.42 0.90 0.64
C LYS A 326 21.91 0.66 0.70
N CYS A 327 21.34 0.70 1.92
CA CYS A 327 19.97 0.33 2.21
C CYS A 327 19.13 1.53 2.64
N TYR A 328 17.83 1.46 2.36
CA TYR A 328 16.79 2.44 2.71
C TYR A 328 15.53 1.71 3.18
N GLY A 329 14.63 2.41 3.85
CA GLY A 329 13.39 1.82 4.39
C GLY A 329 13.64 0.91 5.60
N GLY A 330 12.74 -0.04 5.83
CA GLY A 330 12.85 -1.06 6.87
C GLY A 330 12.60 -0.60 8.31
N ILE A 331 12.44 0.69 8.58
CA ILE A 331 12.16 1.24 9.94
C ILE A 331 10.65 1.35 10.16
N TYR A 332 9.97 2.09 9.30
CA TYR A 332 8.51 2.31 9.36
C TYR A 332 7.77 1.62 8.21
N SER A 333 8.40 0.63 7.60
CA SER A 333 7.91 -0.12 6.45
C SER A 333 8.44 -1.55 6.47
N PRO A 334 7.69 -2.53 5.96
CA PRO A 334 8.18 -3.90 5.78
C PRO A 334 9.13 -4.05 4.60
N TYR A 335 9.43 -2.97 3.87
CA TYR A 335 10.24 -2.99 2.66
C TYR A 335 11.64 -2.45 2.91
N ILE A 336 12.63 -3.19 2.44
CA ILE A 336 14.02 -2.78 2.38
C ILE A 336 14.35 -2.54 0.91
N TRP A 337 14.68 -1.31 0.60
CA TRP A 337 15.10 -0.83 -0.69
C TRP A 337 16.60 -0.67 -0.70
N PHE A 338 17.32 -1.34 -1.58
CA PHE A 338 18.77 -1.27 -1.57
C PHE A 338 19.34 -1.11 -2.96
N LYS A 339 20.50 -0.43 -3.04
CA LYS A 339 21.21 -0.18 -4.27
C LYS A 339 21.93 -1.44 -4.70
N VAL A 340 21.75 -1.84 -5.96
CA VAL A 340 22.49 -2.98 -6.55
C VAL A 340 23.97 -2.61 -6.75
N PRO A 341 24.90 -3.57 -6.81
CA PRO A 341 26.31 -3.30 -7.07
C PRO A 341 26.52 -2.62 -8.42
N GLU A 342 27.62 -1.88 -8.53
CA GLU A 342 28.02 -1.23 -9.78
C GLU A 342 28.17 -2.26 -10.91
N GLY A 343 27.71 -1.92 -12.11
CA GLY A 343 27.73 -2.79 -13.28
C GLY A 343 26.48 -3.67 -13.45
N TYR A 344 25.56 -3.70 -12.45
CA TYR A 344 24.30 -4.41 -12.56
C TYR A 344 23.13 -3.47 -12.84
N THR A 345 22.17 -3.95 -13.65
CA THR A 345 20.80 -3.42 -13.69
C THR A 345 19.93 -4.06 -12.61
N SER A 346 18.76 -3.49 -12.32
CA SER A 346 17.80 -4.10 -11.39
C SER A 346 17.47 -5.56 -11.75
N TRP A 347 17.26 -5.85 -13.03
CA TRP A 347 16.93 -7.20 -13.51
C TRP A 347 18.15 -8.12 -13.54
N SER A 348 19.31 -7.66 -13.98
CA SER A 348 20.49 -8.53 -14.00
C SER A 348 20.94 -8.89 -12.58
N PHE A 349 20.78 -7.99 -11.61
CA PHE A 349 21.05 -8.32 -10.21
C PHE A 349 19.98 -9.23 -9.59
N PHE A 350 18.74 -9.11 -10.01
CA PHE A 350 17.69 -10.07 -9.65
C PHE A 350 18.08 -11.49 -10.08
N ASP A 351 18.50 -11.66 -11.34
CA ASP A 351 18.93 -12.96 -11.88
C ASP A 351 20.17 -13.49 -11.13
N GLU A 352 21.15 -12.62 -10.86
CA GLU A 352 22.37 -12.95 -10.09
C GLU A 352 22.04 -13.38 -8.64
N LEU A 353 21.13 -12.65 -7.96
CA LEU A 353 20.73 -12.96 -6.59
C LEU A 353 19.99 -14.32 -6.51
N LEU A 354 19.17 -14.61 -7.51
CA LEU A 354 18.47 -15.89 -7.62
C LEU A 354 19.47 -17.03 -7.87
N ASP A 355 20.42 -16.86 -8.79
CA ASP A 355 21.41 -17.88 -9.14
C ASP A 355 22.41 -18.15 -8.01
N LYS A 356 23.01 -17.11 -7.43
CA LYS A 356 24.09 -17.23 -6.44
C LYS A 356 23.60 -17.49 -5.02
N CYS A 357 22.42 -16.95 -4.67
CA CYS A 357 21.92 -17.00 -3.28
C CYS A 357 20.64 -17.81 -3.13
N ASN A 358 19.99 -18.19 -4.22
CA ASN A 358 18.61 -18.73 -4.23
C ASN A 358 17.63 -17.80 -3.46
N VAL A 359 17.76 -16.48 -3.63
CA VAL A 359 16.90 -15.48 -3.00
C VAL A 359 16.21 -14.66 -4.08
N VAL A 360 14.89 -14.48 -3.92
CA VAL A 360 14.07 -13.70 -4.85
C VAL A 360 13.71 -12.37 -4.22
N GLY A 361 14.18 -11.26 -4.82
CA GLY A 361 13.72 -9.90 -4.55
C GLY A 361 12.77 -9.38 -5.62
N THR A 362 12.50 -8.08 -5.62
CA THR A 362 11.72 -7.42 -6.69
C THR A 362 12.57 -6.34 -7.33
N PRO A 363 12.82 -6.41 -8.65
CA PRO A 363 13.61 -5.41 -9.36
C PRO A 363 13.00 -4.01 -9.27
N GLY A 364 13.84 -3.03 -8.95
CA GLY A 364 13.40 -1.66 -8.70
C GLY A 364 12.83 -0.98 -9.94
N SER A 365 13.40 -1.25 -11.12
CA SER A 365 12.88 -0.72 -12.39
C SER A 365 11.42 -1.12 -12.70
N GLY A 366 10.91 -2.17 -12.07
CA GLY A 366 9.52 -2.56 -12.18
C GLY A 366 8.54 -1.67 -11.40
N PHE A 367 9.05 -0.77 -10.54
CA PHE A 367 8.26 0.24 -9.84
C PHE A 367 8.35 1.62 -10.52
N GLY A 368 9.10 1.75 -11.60
CA GLY A 368 9.33 2.97 -12.33
C GLY A 368 10.78 3.13 -12.74
N LYS A 369 11.04 4.08 -13.64
CA LYS A 369 12.37 4.30 -14.22
C LYS A 369 13.41 4.76 -13.17
N CYS A 370 12.99 5.54 -12.18
CA CYS A 370 13.86 5.99 -11.10
C CYS A 370 14.19 4.88 -10.10
N GLY A 371 13.55 3.71 -10.21
CA GLY A 371 13.88 2.51 -9.47
C GLY A 371 15.00 1.68 -10.10
N GLU A 372 15.51 2.05 -11.29
CA GLU A 372 16.63 1.34 -11.92
C GLU A 372 17.89 1.44 -11.06
N GLY A 373 18.64 0.33 -10.95
CA GLY A 373 19.80 0.23 -10.08
C GLY A 373 19.47 -0.07 -8.61
N PHE A 374 18.21 -0.40 -8.33
CA PHE A 374 17.75 -0.80 -6.99
C PHE A 374 17.00 -2.14 -7.03
N LEU A 375 16.86 -2.74 -5.83
CA LEU A 375 16.07 -3.94 -5.61
C LEU A 375 15.35 -3.84 -4.27
N ARG A 376 14.11 -4.36 -4.21
CA ARG A 376 13.31 -4.41 -2.99
C ARG A 376 13.29 -5.81 -2.39
N LEU A 377 13.59 -5.94 -1.09
CA LEU A 377 13.23 -7.10 -0.28
C LEU A 377 12.09 -6.77 0.68
N THR A 378 11.36 -7.79 1.10
CA THR A 378 10.23 -7.67 2.03
C THR A 378 10.50 -8.43 3.33
N ALA A 379 10.03 -7.86 4.44
CA ALA A 379 10.06 -8.48 5.76
C ALA A 379 8.95 -9.52 5.99
N PHE A 380 8.05 -9.69 5.04
CA PHE A 380 6.93 -10.63 5.13
C PHE A 380 7.38 -12.08 4.87
N GLY A 381 8.39 -12.56 5.59
CA GLY A 381 8.92 -13.90 5.52
C GLY A 381 8.87 -14.65 6.84
N ASN A 382 9.15 -15.95 6.80
CA ASN A 382 9.49 -16.69 8.01
C ASN A 382 10.84 -16.17 8.53
N LYS A 383 11.00 -16.02 9.85
CA LYS A 383 12.18 -15.39 10.46
C LYS A 383 13.46 -16.18 10.20
N GLU A 384 13.39 -17.50 10.36
CA GLU A 384 14.53 -18.40 10.15
C GLU A 384 14.99 -18.38 8.70
N ARG A 385 14.02 -18.38 7.77
CA ARG A 385 14.30 -18.27 6.32
C ARG A 385 14.83 -16.88 5.95
N THR A 386 14.38 -15.84 6.65
CA THR A 386 14.89 -14.48 6.45
C THR A 386 16.34 -14.37 6.88
N ILE A 387 16.70 -14.94 8.05
CA ILE A 387 18.08 -15.00 8.53
C ILE A 387 18.93 -15.76 7.51
N GLU A 388 18.48 -16.92 7.06
CA GLU A 388 19.19 -17.76 6.08
C GLU A 388 19.41 -17.00 4.77
N ALA A 389 18.42 -16.31 4.23
CA ALA A 389 18.56 -15.51 3.02
C ALA A 389 19.66 -14.45 3.17
N VAL A 390 19.66 -13.74 4.30
CA VAL A 390 20.66 -12.73 4.62
C VAL A 390 22.07 -13.34 4.71
N GLU A 391 22.22 -14.49 5.38
CA GLU A 391 23.52 -15.16 5.48
C GLU A 391 24.02 -15.68 4.12
N ARG A 392 23.13 -16.17 3.24
CA ARG A 392 23.47 -16.53 1.86
C ARG A 392 24.00 -15.31 1.09
N ILE A 393 23.35 -14.16 1.20
CA ILE A 393 23.77 -12.91 0.56
C ILE A 393 25.12 -12.44 1.12
N LYS A 394 25.29 -12.46 2.44
CA LYS A 394 26.56 -12.09 3.11
C LYS A 394 27.72 -13.00 2.67
N LYS A 395 27.48 -14.30 2.51
CA LYS A 395 28.50 -15.24 2.03
C LYS A 395 29.02 -14.94 0.63
N VAL A 396 28.15 -14.41 -0.24
CA VAL A 396 28.49 -14.10 -1.64
C VAL A 396 29.09 -12.70 -1.79
N TYR A 397 28.51 -11.70 -1.10
CA TYR A 397 28.82 -10.28 -1.30
C TYR A 397 29.50 -9.62 -0.11
N GLY A 398 29.50 -10.24 1.07
CA GLY A 398 30.18 -9.69 2.26
C GLY A 398 31.69 -9.60 2.03
N LYS A 399 32.29 -8.48 2.47
CA LYS A 399 33.74 -8.21 2.40
C LYS A 399 34.45 -8.80 3.61
#